data_83522234feed8f64804bfc581120f5eb
#
_entry.id   83522234feed8f64804bfc581120f5eb
#
_cell.length_a   1.000
_cell.length_b   1.000
_cell.length_c   1.000
_cell.angle_alpha   90.00
_cell.angle_beta   90.00
_cell.angle_gamma   90.00
#
_symmetry.space_group_name_H-M   'P 1'
#
loop_
_entity.id
_entity.type
_entity.pdbx_description
1 polymer ?
#
loop_
_entity_poly.entity_id
_entity_poly.type
_entity_poly.pdbx_seq_one_letter_code
_entity_poly.pdbx_strand_id
1 'polypeptide(L)'
;MKFTINSKALLSRLVAAGKAVSNRPTISILGNFMFALNGKTVTITASDTDNVVISRIEANDAEGTGSVCIDAKRVTELLKAMPDCPVVFEINDSTHATIIRYTNGKYNLSGLPTIDYPI
;
A
#
# COMPACT_ATOMS: atom_id res chain seq x y z
N MET A 1 1.63 -10.05 -8.37
CA MET A 1 1.47 -9.96 -6.90
C MET A 1 0.00 -9.68 -6.59
N LYS A 2 -0.58 -10.46 -5.72
CA LYS A 2 -1.99 -10.33 -5.35
C LYS A 2 -2.16 -10.72 -3.90
N PHE A 3 -2.94 -9.96 -3.14
CA PHE A 3 -3.24 -10.31 -1.76
C PHE A 3 -4.62 -9.79 -1.35
N THR A 4 -5.23 -10.50 -0.39
CA THR A 4 -6.54 -10.16 0.17
C THR A 4 -6.37 -9.82 1.65
N ILE A 5 -6.91 -8.68 2.05
CA ILE A 5 -6.76 -8.18 3.41
C ILE A 5 -8.02 -7.39 3.80
N ASN A 6 -8.36 -7.40 5.09
CA ASN A 6 -9.49 -6.62 5.59
C ASN A 6 -9.22 -5.12 5.46
N SER A 7 -10.20 -4.37 4.95
CA SER A 7 -10.08 -2.93 4.68
C SER A 7 -9.74 -2.12 5.94
N LYS A 8 -10.41 -2.40 7.05
CA LYS A 8 -10.21 -1.63 8.29
C LYS A 8 -8.91 -1.99 8.99
N ALA A 9 -8.52 -3.26 8.94
CA ALA A 9 -7.24 -3.70 9.49
C ALA A 9 -6.07 -3.04 8.74
N LEU A 10 -6.13 -3.00 7.41
CA LEU A 10 -5.11 -2.32 6.62
C LEU A 10 -5.14 -0.81 6.87
N LEU A 11 -6.33 -0.20 6.89
CA LEU A 11 -6.48 1.23 7.11
C LEU A 11 -5.81 1.68 8.41
N SER A 12 -5.99 0.92 9.50
CA SER A 12 -5.38 1.29 10.78
C SER A 12 -3.84 1.32 10.69
N ARG A 13 -3.25 0.42 9.92
CA ARG A 13 -1.79 0.40 9.68
C ARG A 13 -1.36 1.59 8.83
N LEU A 14 -2.14 1.93 7.79
CA LEU A 14 -1.82 3.06 6.92
C LEU A 14 -1.95 4.39 7.63
N VAL A 15 -2.92 4.56 8.49
CA VAL A 15 -3.09 5.78 9.28
C VAL A 15 -1.88 5.98 10.21
N ALA A 16 -1.45 4.92 10.87
CA ALA A 16 -0.26 4.98 11.74
C ALA A 16 1.01 5.30 10.93
N ALA A 17 1.20 4.62 9.80
CA ALA A 17 2.36 4.84 8.93
C ALA A 17 2.32 6.22 8.26
N GLY A 18 1.13 6.71 7.94
CA GLY A 18 0.95 7.99 7.27
C GLY A 18 1.47 9.19 8.06
N LYS A 19 1.65 9.04 9.36
CA LYS A 19 2.23 10.10 10.19
C LYS A 19 3.70 10.39 9.84
N ALA A 20 4.38 9.45 9.22
CA ALA A 20 5.76 9.61 8.75
C ALA A 20 5.85 10.19 7.34
N VAL A 21 4.74 10.26 6.59
CA VAL A 21 4.72 10.79 5.23
C VAL A 21 4.52 12.30 5.27
N SER A 22 5.45 13.03 4.64
CA SER A 22 5.34 14.48 4.54
C SER A 22 4.27 14.87 3.51
N ASN A 23 3.49 15.93 3.82
CA ASN A 23 2.54 16.52 2.86
C ASN A 23 3.26 17.24 1.71
N ARG A 24 4.53 17.61 1.91
CA ARG A 24 5.36 18.30 0.92
C ARG A 24 6.72 17.61 0.86
N PRO A 25 6.78 16.38 0.32
CA PRO A 25 8.05 15.67 0.26
C PRO A 25 9.01 16.34 -0.73
N THR A 26 10.27 16.47 -0.32
CA THR A 26 11.33 16.95 -1.21
C THR A 26 11.65 15.94 -2.30
N ILE A 27 11.41 14.65 -2.01
CA ILE A 27 11.52 13.55 -2.95
C ILE A 27 10.10 13.03 -3.19
N SER A 28 9.60 13.12 -4.42
CA SER A 28 8.20 12.82 -4.73
C SER A 28 7.78 11.41 -4.34
N ILE A 29 8.67 10.42 -4.44
CA ILE A 29 8.35 9.04 -4.09
C ILE A 29 8.01 8.87 -2.61
N LEU A 30 8.44 9.77 -1.73
CA LEU A 30 8.11 9.75 -0.31
C LEU A 30 6.65 10.09 -0.02
N GLY A 31 5.90 10.55 -1.02
CA GLY A 31 4.44 10.68 -0.92
C GLY A 31 3.71 9.36 -1.09
N ASN A 32 4.43 8.25 -1.23
CA ASN A 32 3.88 6.92 -1.42
C ASN A 32 4.20 6.03 -0.23
N PHE A 33 3.37 4.99 -0.03
CA PHE A 33 3.73 3.85 0.80
C PHE A 33 4.40 2.80 -0.09
N MET A 34 5.45 2.16 0.41
CA MET A 34 6.00 0.98 -0.23
C MET A 34 5.30 -0.26 0.34
N PHE A 35 4.65 -1.03 -0.53
CA PHE A 35 4.04 -2.30 -0.17
C PHE A 35 4.93 -3.42 -0.68
N ALA A 36 5.26 -4.37 0.19
CA ALA A 36 6.01 -5.55 -0.19
C ALA A 36 5.27 -6.80 0.29
N LEU A 37 5.18 -7.80 -0.58
CA LEU A 37 4.52 -9.06 -0.26
C LEU A 37 5.54 -10.19 -0.24
N ASN A 38 5.58 -10.92 0.86
CA ASN A 38 6.39 -12.12 0.99
C ASN A 38 5.58 -13.18 1.76
N GLY A 39 5.27 -14.29 1.09
CA GLY A 39 4.32 -15.27 1.63
C GLY A 39 2.95 -14.60 1.80
N LYS A 40 2.46 -14.54 3.02
CA LYS A 40 1.23 -13.81 3.36
C LYS A 40 1.51 -12.53 4.14
N THR A 41 2.76 -12.17 4.34
CA THR A 41 3.12 -10.96 5.08
C THR A 41 3.20 -9.78 4.14
N VAL A 42 2.38 -8.77 4.39
CA VAL A 42 2.42 -7.48 3.70
C VAL A 42 3.19 -6.52 4.58
N THR A 43 4.31 -6.02 4.06
CA THR A 43 5.12 -5.02 4.75
C THR A 43 4.86 -3.66 4.14
N ILE A 44 4.49 -2.71 4.97
CA ILE A 44 4.18 -1.35 4.55
C ILE A 44 5.27 -0.44 5.12
N THR A 45 5.97 0.25 4.25
CA THR A 45 7.03 1.18 4.63
C THR A 45 6.62 2.60 4.28
N ALA A 46 6.73 3.50 5.24
CA ALA A 46 6.55 4.93 5.05
C ALA A 46 7.79 5.65 5.54
N SER A 47 8.21 6.68 4.84
CA SER A 47 9.44 7.38 5.15
C SER A 47 9.30 8.87 4.88
N ASP A 48 9.92 9.68 5.73
CA ASP A 48 10.33 11.03 5.36
C ASP A 48 11.86 11.04 5.31
N THR A 49 12.50 12.20 5.23
CA THR A 49 13.97 12.27 5.14
C THR A 49 14.68 11.81 6.41
N ASP A 50 13.99 11.82 7.55
CA ASP A 50 14.59 11.57 8.86
C ASP A 50 14.05 10.31 9.55
N ASN A 51 12.85 9.86 9.18
CA ASN A 51 12.16 8.78 9.87
C ASN A 51 11.68 7.72 8.89
N VAL A 52 11.74 6.46 9.32
CA VAL A 52 11.17 5.32 8.59
C VAL A 52 10.25 4.57 9.52
N VAL A 53 9.01 4.34 9.07
CA VAL A 53 8.04 3.51 9.79
C VAL A 53 7.78 2.27 8.96
N ILE A 54 7.95 1.10 9.57
CA ILE A 54 7.70 -0.19 8.93
C ILE A 54 6.60 -0.90 9.72
N SER A 55 5.54 -1.29 9.03
CA SER A 55 4.43 -2.02 9.63
C SER A 55 4.19 -3.30 8.85
N ARG A 56 3.91 -4.39 9.55
CA ARG A 56 3.64 -5.69 8.93
C ARG A 56 2.25 -6.16 9.32
N ILE A 57 1.55 -6.73 8.34
CA ILE A 57 0.22 -7.29 8.56
C ILE A 57 0.09 -8.58 7.74
N GLU A 58 -0.56 -9.59 8.30
CA GLU A 58 -0.83 -10.84 7.60
C GLU A 58 -2.05 -10.68 6.70
N ALA A 59 -1.89 -11.03 5.43
CA ALA A 59 -3.01 -11.12 4.49
C ALA A 59 -3.81 -12.39 4.75
N ASN A 60 -5.10 -12.37 4.41
CA ASN A 60 -5.93 -13.57 4.49
C ASN A 60 -5.56 -14.57 3.39
N ASP A 61 -5.15 -14.05 2.24
CA ASP A 61 -4.71 -14.84 1.10
C ASP A 61 -3.68 -14.02 0.31
N ALA A 62 -2.75 -14.71 -0.36
CA ALA A 62 -1.70 -14.05 -1.12
C ALA A 62 -1.16 -14.93 -2.23
N GLU A 63 -0.78 -14.31 -3.34
CA GLU A 63 -0.14 -14.98 -4.49
C GLU A 63 1.03 -14.12 -4.97
N GLY A 64 2.15 -14.77 -5.21
CA GLY A 64 3.34 -14.10 -5.74
C GLY A 64 4.13 -13.38 -4.67
N THR A 65 5.19 -12.72 -5.12
CA THR A 65 6.10 -11.96 -4.27
C THR A 65 6.49 -10.72 -5.07
N GLY A 66 6.62 -9.59 -4.40
CA GLY A 66 7.02 -8.37 -5.08
C GLY A 66 6.82 -7.14 -4.22
N SER A 67 6.99 -5.99 -4.84
CA SER A 67 6.84 -4.71 -4.16
C SER A 67 6.35 -3.63 -5.12
N VAL A 68 5.68 -2.63 -4.58
CA VAL A 68 5.14 -1.51 -5.33
C VAL A 68 5.02 -0.29 -4.43
N CYS A 69 5.19 0.90 -4.99
CA CYS A 69 4.88 2.15 -4.30
C CYS A 69 3.50 2.64 -4.74
N ILE A 70 2.65 2.95 -3.78
CA ILE A 70 1.28 3.42 -4.01
C ILE A 70 1.09 4.76 -3.29
N ASP A 71 0.45 5.72 -3.95
CA ASP A 71 0.18 7.03 -3.37
C ASP A 71 -0.50 6.90 -2.01
N ALA A 72 0.15 7.42 -0.97
CA ALA A 72 -0.28 7.24 0.42
C ALA A 72 -1.63 7.87 0.69
N LYS A 73 -1.82 9.10 0.24
CA LYS A 73 -3.06 9.84 0.46
C LYS A 73 -4.23 9.17 -0.24
N ARG A 74 -4.03 8.78 -1.50
CA ARG A 74 -5.09 8.19 -2.33
C ARG A 74 -5.54 6.83 -1.78
N VAL A 75 -4.61 5.93 -1.48
CA VAL A 75 -4.99 4.61 -0.95
C VAL A 75 -5.64 4.72 0.43
N THR A 76 -5.19 5.63 1.27
CA THR A 76 -5.78 5.86 2.59
C THR A 76 -7.22 6.36 2.45
N GLU A 77 -7.46 7.33 1.57
CA GLU A 77 -8.81 7.87 1.33
C GLU A 77 -9.75 6.83 0.75
N LEU A 78 -9.26 5.98 -0.17
CA LEU A 78 -10.07 4.90 -0.73
C LEU A 78 -10.52 3.92 0.36
N LEU A 79 -9.62 3.52 1.24
CA LEU A 79 -9.95 2.59 2.32
C LEU A 79 -10.90 3.21 3.34
N LYS A 80 -10.80 4.51 3.59
CA LYS A 80 -11.74 5.22 4.48
C LYS A 80 -13.16 5.21 3.92
N ALA A 81 -13.30 5.27 2.60
CA ALA A 81 -14.60 5.27 1.94
C ALA A 81 -15.23 3.88 1.82
N MET A 82 -14.46 2.83 2.04
CA MET A 82 -14.94 1.45 1.93
C MET A 82 -15.60 0.97 3.22
N PRO A 83 -16.61 0.08 3.11
CA PRO A 83 -17.11 -0.61 4.30
C PRO A 83 -16.06 -1.57 4.86
N ASP A 84 -16.32 -2.11 6.05
CA ASP A 84 -15.49 -3.16 6.63
C ASP A 84 -15.68 -4.45 5.85
N CYS A 85 -14.75 -4.75 4.95
CA CYS A 85 -14.86 -5.87 4.02
C CYS A 85 -13.49 -6.34 3.56
N PRO A 86 -13.39 -7.55 3.01
CA PRO A 86 -12.17 -7.99 2.36
C PRO A 86 -11.87 -7.14 1.12
N VAL A 87 -10.61 -6.81 0.94
CA VAL A 87 -10.13 -6.03 -0.20
C VAL A 87 -9.01 -6.82 -0.88
N VAL A 88 -9.09 -6.91 -2.20
CA VAL A 88 -8.09 -7.61 -3.00
C VAL A 88 -7.22 -6.58 -3.73
N PHE A 89 -5.92 -6.65 -3.51
CA PHE A 89 -4.94 -5.85 -4.24
C PHE A 89 -4.32 -6.74 -5.32
N GLU A 90 -4.44 -6.32 -6.57
CA GLU A 90 -3.81 -6.98 -7.72
C GLU A 90 -2.82 -6.01 -8.35
N ILE A 91 -1.55 -6.37 -8.36
CA ILE A 91 -0.48 -5.53 -8.87
C ILE A 91 0.19 -6.21 -10.06
N ASN A 92 0.27 -5.51 -11.19
CA ASN A 92 0.99 -5.99 -12.36
C ASN A 92 2.48 -5.82 -12.13
N ASP A 93 3.23 -6.92 -12.18
CA ASP A 93 4.67 -6.91 -11.87
C ASP A 93 5.49 -6.16 -12.92
N SER A 94 4.98 -6.00 -14.14
CA SER A 94 5.68 -5.30 -15.22
C SER A 94 5.38 -3.81 -15.26
N THR A 95 4.11 -3.43 -15.12
CA THR A 95 3.65 -2.05 -15.26
C THR A 95 3.42 -1.34 -13.93
N HIS A 96 3.33 -2.11 -12.84
CA HIS A 96 2.99 -1.64 -11.48
C HIS A 96 1.56 -1.08 -11.38
N ALA A 97 0.73 -1.26 -12.41
CA ALA A 97 -0.68 -0.92 -12.33
C ALA A 97 -1.34 -1.73 -11.21
N THR A 98 -2.09 -1.05 -10.37
CA THR A 98 -2.71 -1.63 -9.19
C THR A 98 -4.21 -1.55 -9.30
N ILE A 99 -4.88 -2.68 -9.09
CA ILE A 99 -6.34 -2.75 -9.02
C ILE A 99 -6.71 -3.13 -7.59
N ILE A 100 -7.58 -2.33 -6.99
CA ILE A 100 -8.11 -2.58 -5.65
C ILE A 100 -9.57 -2.96 -5.80
N ARG A 101 -9.90 -4.22 -5.52
CA ARG A 101 -11.28 -4.76 -5.63
C ARG A 101 -11.89 -4.92 -4.25
N TYR A 102 -13.16 -4.56 -4.12
CA TYR A 102 -13.91 -4.73 -2.88
C TYR A 102 -15.37 -5.08 -3.22
N THR A 103 -16.20 -5.26 -2.20
CA THR A 103 -17.58 -5.76 -2.36
C THR A 103 -18.40 -4.99 -3.40
N ASN A 104 -18.26 -3.67 -3.45
CA ASN A 104 -19.10 -2.80 -4.28
C ASN A 104 -18.44 -2.32 -5.56
N GLY A 105 -17.21 -2.73 -5.84
CA GLY A 105 -16.55 -2.28 -7.06
C GLY A 105 -15.05 -2.43 -7.05
N LYS A 106 -14.39 -1.60 -7.85
CA LYS A 106 -12.94 -1.59 -7.95
C LYS A 106 -12.40 -0.20 -8.24
N TYR A 107 -11.15 0.04 -7.83
CA TYR A 107 -10.40 1.24 -8.15
C TYR A 107 -9.12 0.87 -8.88
N ASN A 108 -8.71 1.69 -9.83
CA ASN A 108 -7.45 1.54 -10.55
C ASN A 108 -6.50 2.64 -10.10
N LEU A 109 -5.30 2.26 -9.70
CA LEU A 109 -4.24 3.19 -9.32
C LEU A 109 -2.99 2.89 -10.13
N SER A 110 -2.20 3.93 -10.40
CA SER A 110 -0.88 3.75 -10.98
C SER A 110 0.12 3.54 -9.84
N GLY A 111 0.78 2.39 -9.85
CA GLY A 111 1.88 2.13 -8.91
C GLY A 111 3.20 2.60 -9.50
N LEU A 112 4.21 2.72 -8.65
CA LEU A 112 5.57 3.06 -9.04
C LEU A 112 6.53 1.94 -8.62
N PRO A 113 7.64 1.74 -9.35
CA PRO A 113 8.67 0.78 -8.93
C PRO A 113 9.31 1.25 -7.62
N THR A 114 9.78 0.29 -6.82
CA THR A 114 10.34 0.57 -5.50
C THR A 114 11.83 0.91 -5.53
N ILE A 115 12.47 0.84 -6.69
CA ILE A 115 13.92 1.00 -6.82
C ILE A 115 14.43 2.34 -6.28
N ASP A 116 13.62 3.39 -6.42
CA ASP A 116 13.99 4.74 -5.97
C ASP A 116 13.49 5.06 -4.56
N TYR A 117 12.83 4.12 -3.89
CA TYR A 117 12.32 4.36 -2.55
C TYR A 117 13.45 4.28 -1.52
N PRO A 118 13.75 5.34 -0.79
CA PRO A 118 14.84 5.34 0.19
C PRO A 118 14.44 4.54 1.43
N ILE A 119 15.27 3.59 1.80
CA ILE A 119 15.06 2.76 2.98
C ILE A 119 16.18 3.02 3.97
#